data_e4d6d818e4f3e5d90b3cf17ae00d2884
#
_entry.id   e4d6d818e4f3e5d90b3cf17ae00d2884
#
_cell.length_a   1.000
_cell.length_b   1.000
_cell.length_c   1.000
_cell.angle_alpha   90.00
_cell.angle_beta   90.00
_cell.angle_gamma   90.00
#
_symmetry.space_group_name_H-M   'P 1'
#
loop_
_entity.id
_entity.type
_entity.pdbx_description
1 polymer ?
#
loop_
_entity_poly.entity_id
_entity_poly.type
_entity_poly.pdbx_seq_one_letter_code
_entity_poly.pdbx_strand_id
1 'polypeptide(L)'
;MCSLIPEGGAYEWSGILLQDHMGIGKGLNAAAATTFSLAMIASRLLGDRAFEKWGHVNTVKYGGYFGGGLWGIGLLVGISISDSHPTAGLIIVCLGFGAAGFGMGPFFPAFNLAAASIPGIAPSVGLARVGLIAIAAYFGGPTIIGLIAEVTSLPIAFAFPVLLYMVVGLQSKYIRVRSIKQ
;
A
#
# COMPACT_ATOMS: atom_id res chain seq x y z
N MET A 1 6.49 -9.24 -0.78
CA MET A 1 5.13 -9.63 -1.22
C MET A 1 4.05 -8.80 -0.57
N CYS A 2 3.94 -8.77 0.77
CA CYS A 2 2.84 -8.09 1.48
C CYS A 2 2.68 -6.58 1.20
N SER A 3 3.65 -5.90 0.61
CA SER A 3 3.55 -4.47 0.27
C SER A 3 3.07 -4.20 -1.15
N LEU A 4 3.31 -5.10 -2.08
CA LEU A 4 3.01 -4.91 -3.51
C LEU A 4 1.59 -5.36 -3.89
N ILE A 5 1.05 -6.33 -3.18
CA ILE A 5 -0.36 -6.73 -3.34
C ILE A 5 -1.32 -5.57 -3.03
N PRO A 6 -1.15 -4.83 -1.90
CA PRO A 6 -1.94 -3.62 -1.64
C PRO A 6 -1.81 -2.55 -2.73
N GLU A 7 -0.62 -2.35 -3.28
CA GLU A 7 -0.39 -1.39 -4.36
C GLU A 7 -1.16 -1.78 -5.63
N GLY A 8 -1.02 -3.03 -6.09
CA GLY A 8 -1.78 -3.55 -7.23
C GLY A 8 -3.28 -3.45 -7.02
N GLY A 9 -3.76 -3.82 -5.81
CA GLY A 9 -5.17 -3.69 -5.46
C GLY A 9 -5.68 -2.25 -5.50
N ALA A 10 -4.88 -1.29 -5.04
CA ALA A 10 -5.23 0.12 -5.07
C ALA A 10 -5.39 0.64 -6.51
N TYR A 11 -4.55 0.21 -7.43
CA TYR A 11 -4.64 0.66 -8.84
C TYR A 11 -5.77 -0.03 -9.60
N GLU A 12 -5.89 -1.34 -9.50
CA GLU A 12 -6.80 -2.12 -10.33
C GLU A 12 -8.26 -2.06 -9.85
N TRP A 13 -8.49 -2.05 -8.54
CA TRP A 13 -9.82 -2.22 -7.97
C TRP A 13 -10.44 -0.94 -7.39
N SER A 14 -9.67 0.12 -7.15
CA SER A 14 -10.22 1.34 -6.55
C SER A 14 -11.23 2.04 -7.46
N GLY A 15 -10.98 2.04 -8.77
CA GLY A 15 -11.89 2.65 -9.74
C GLY A 15 -13.24 1.94 -9.79
N ILE A 16 -13.22 0.59 -9.75
CA ILE A 16 -14.41 -0.25 -9.72
C ILE A 16 -15.16 -0.03 -8.40
N LEU A 17 -14.44 0.05 -7.27
CA LEU A 17 -15.04 0.36 -5.97
C LEU A 17 -15.81 1.68 -5.99
N LEU A 18 -15.21 2.74 -6.52
CA LEU A 18 -15.84 4.05 -6.58
C LEU A 18 -17.04 4.07 -7.55
N GLN A 19 -16.90 3.44 -8.72
CA GLN A 19 -17.93 3.49 -9.74
C GLN A 19 -19.11 2.54 -9.43
N ASP A 20 -18.83 1.28 -9.18
CA ASP A 20 -19.87 0.25 -9.14
C ASP A 20 -20.46 0.09 -7.73
N HIS A 21 -19.69 0.39 -6.68
CA HIS A 21 -20.16 0.21 -5.31
C HIS A 21 -20.62 1.53 -4.67
N MET A 22 -19.94 2.65 -4.97
CA MET A 22 -20.30 3.95 -4.41
C MET A 22 -21.07 4.85 -5.38
N GLY A 23 -21.34 4.39 -6.62
CA GLY A 23 -22.08 5.15 -7.61
C GLY A 23 -21.40 6.43 -8.11
N ILE A 24 -20.07 6.55 -7.93
CA ILE A 24 -19.31 7.74 -8.33
C ILE A 24 -19.22 7.81 -9.85
N GLY A 25 -19.61 8.92 -10.42
CA GLY A 25 -19.68 9.13 -11.87
C GLY A 25 -18.34 9.01 -12.58
N LYS A 26 -18.41 8.72 -13.89
CA LYS A 26 -17.23 8.64 -14.78
C LYS A 26 -16.44 9.94 -14.71
N GLY A 27 -15.13 9.83 -14.50
CA GLY A 27 -14.20 10.96 -14.33
C GLY A 27 -13.66 11.10 -12.91
N LEU A 28 -14.40 10.69 -11.89
CA LEU A 28 -13.94 10.63 -10.49
C LEU A 28 -13.59 9.22 -10.02
N ASN A 29 -13.84 8.19 -10.83
CA ASN A 29 -13.50 6.82 -10.51
C ASN A 29 -11.98 6.58 -10.34
N ALA A 30 -11.12 7.41 -10.96
CA ALA A 30 -9.68 7.35 -10.78
C ALA A 30 -9.17 8.15 -9.55
N ALA A 31 -10.05 8.85 -8.81
CA ALA A 31 -9.63 9.75 -7.75
C ALA A 31 -8.86 9.04 -6.63
N ALA A 32 -9.28 7.85 -6.22
CA ALA A 32 -8.61 7.09 -5.16
C ALA A 32 -7.21 6.63 -5.58
N ALA A 33 -7.06 6.06 -6.79
CA ALA A 33 -5.74 5.68 -7.34
C ALA A 33 -4.83 6.89 -7.52
N THR A 34 -5.37 8.02 -7.99
CA THR A 34 -4.62 9.27 -8.16
C THR A 34 -4.12 9.80 -6.81
N THR A 35 -4.99 9.85 -5.80
CA THR A 35 -4.63 10.30 -4.45
C THR A 35 -3.57 9.40 -3.82
N PHE A 36 -3.71 8.07 -3.97
CA PHE A 36 -2.72 7.09 -3.56
C PHE A 36 -1.35 7.37 -4.21
N SER A 37 -1.33 7.56 -5.53
CA SER A 37 -0.10 7.78 -6.29
C SER A 37 0.60 9.09 -5.90
N LEU A 38 -0.16 10.19 -5.81
CA LEU A 38 0.39 11.50 -5.44
C LEU A 38 0.96 11.48 -4.03
N ALA A 39 0.25 10.86 -3.08
CA ALA A 39 0.73 10.72 -1.71
C ALA A 39 1.97 9.83 -1.62
N MET A 40 2.05 8.75 -2.42
CA MET A 40 3.23 7.90 -2.50
C MET A 40 4.44 8.63 -3.07
N ILE A 41 4.26 9.44 -4.12
CA ILE A 41 5.33 10.27 -4.68
C ILE A 41 5.82 11.27 -3.63
N ALA A 42 4.91 11.99 -2.98
CA ALA A 42 5.26 12.94 -1.92
C ALA A 42 6.03 12.26 -0.77
N SER A 43 5.59 11.09 -0.35
CA SER A 43 6.27 10.31 0.69
C SER A 43 7.66 9.82 0.27
N ARG A 44 7.86 9.46 -1.00
CA ARG A 44 9.20 9.08 -1.52
C ARG A 44 10.16 10.25 -1.48
N LEU A 45 9.72 11.46 -1.80
CA LEU A 45 10.54 12.67 -1.71
C LEU A 45 10.94 13.01 -0.26
N LEU A 46 10.13 12.61 0.71
CA LEU A 46 10.40 12.81 2.14
C LEU A 46 11.08 11.60 2.80
N GLY A 47 11.19 10.49 2.08
CA GLY A 47 11.63 9.20 2.61
C GLY A 47 13.02 9.24 3.24
N ASP A 48 13.97 9.91 2.61
CA ASP A 48 15.35 10.03 3.10
C ASP A 48 15.38 10.70 4.48
N ARG A 49 14.63 11.80 4.67
CA ARG A 49 14.51 12.47 5.97
C ARG A 49 13.85 11.58 7.03
N ALA A 50 12.87 10.78 6.62
CA ALA A 50 12.22 9.84 7.53
C ALA A 50 13.18 8.71 7.95
N PHE A 51 13.99 8.20 7.02
CA PHE A 51 15.01 7.19 7.31
C PHE A 51 16.12 7.74 8.21
N GLU A 52 16.58 8.96 7.99
CA GLU A 52 17.57 9.62 8.86
C GLU A 52 17.04 9.83 10.28
N LYS A 53 15.77 10.27 10.41
CA LYS A 53 15.20 10.62 11.72
C LYS A 53 14.73 9.41 12.51
N TRP A 54 14.10 8.41 11.87
CA TRP A 54 13.44 7.30 12.54
C TRP A 54 14.07 5.94 12.24
N GLY A 55 14.97 5.87 11.27
CA GLY A 55 15.55 4.63 10.76
C GLY A 55 14.58 3.83 9.89
N HIS A 56 15.11 2.92 9.09
CA HIS A 56 14.34 2.13 8.12
C HIS A 56 13.24 1.28 8.77
N VAL A 57 13.54 0.63 9.90
CA VAL A 57 12.60 -0.25 10.62
C VAL A 57 11.38 0.52 11.11
N ASN A 58 11.60 1.67 11.78
CA ASN A 58 10.50 2.45 12.35
C ASN A 58 9.68 3.14 11.25
N THR A 59 10.33 3.65 10.20
CA THR A 59 9.64 4.27 9.07
C THR A 59 8.69 3.27 8.40
N VAL A 60 9.14 2.04 8.12
CA VAL A 60 8.28 0.99 7.56
C VAL A 60 7.21 0.54 8.56
N LYS A 61 7.54 0.43 9.85
CA LYS A 61 6.59 0.09 10.90
C LYS A 61 5.43 1.07 10.98
N TYR A 62 5.75 2.35 11.09
CA TYR A 62 4.73 3.40 11.17
C TYR A 62 3.97 3.56 9.86
N GLY A 63 4.64 3.50 8.71
CA GLY A 63 3.99 3.48 7.40
C GLY A 63 2.97 2.36 7.28
N GLY A 64 3.30 1.15 7.72
CA GLY A 64 2.42 -0.01 7.72
C GLY A 64 1.20 0.17 8.62
N TYR A 65 1.39 0.58 9.86
CA TYR A 65 0.28 0.70 10.81
C TYR A 65 -0.62 1.91 10.51
N PHE A 66 -0.04 3.10 10.34
CA PHE A 66 -0.83 4.30 10.09
C PHE A 66 -1.43 4.28 8.68
N GLY A 67 -0.64 3.92 7.67
CA GLY A 67 -1.14 3.83 6.29
C GLY A 67 -2.24 2.78 6.16
N GLY A 68 -2.02 1.56 6.65
CA GLY A 68 -3.01 0.49 6.60
C GLY A 68 -4.23 0.76 7.47
N GLY A 69 -4.03 1.27 8.71
CA GLY A 69 -5.13 1.60 9.62
C GLY A 69 -6.04 2.71 9.09
N LEU A 70 -5.45 3.82 8.62
CA LEU A 70 -6.22 4.92 8.05
C LEU A 70 -6.88 4.52 6.72
N TRP A 71 -6.26 3.66 5.93
CA TRP A 71 -6.89 3.11 4.73
C TRP A 71 -8.13 2.28 5.08
N GLY A 72 -8.00 1.35 6.04
CA GLY A 72 -9.13 0.54 6.49
C GLY A 72 -10.27 1.39 7.07
N ILE A 73 -9.96 2.37 7.92
CA ILE A 73 -10.95 3.31 8.47
C ILE A 73 -11.60 4.13 7.35
N GLY A 74 -10.80 4.66 6.41
CA GLY A 74 -11.28 5.43 5.28
C GLY A 74 -12.25 4.63 4.40
N LEU A 75 -11.96 3.35 4.15
CA LEU A 75 -12.87 2.45 3.43
C LEU A 75 -14.16 2.21 4.23
N LEU A 76 -14.05 1.80 5.49
CA LEU A 76 -15.21 1.49 6.33
C LEU A 76 -16.14 2.70 6.45
N VAL A 77 -15.61 3.84 6.86
CA VAL A 77 -16.41 5.06 7.07
C VAL A 77 -16.92 5.63 5.76
N GLY A 78 -16.03 5.78 4.76
CA GLY A 78 -16.39 6.42 3.50
C GLY A 78 -17.45 5.64 2.72
N ILE A 79 -17.37 4.30 2.70
CA ILE A 79 -18.38 3.46 2.06
C ILE A 79 -19.71 3.50 2.85
N SER A 80 -19.66 3.44 4.19
CA SER A 80 -20.88 3.44 5.01
C SER A 80 -21.70 4.72 4.88
N ILE A 81 -21.08 5.86 4.59
CA ILE A 81 -21.80 7.14 4.44
C ILE A 81 -22.10 7.50 2.98
N SER A 82 -21.58 6.74 2.00
CA SER A 82 -21.69 7.09 0.59
C SER A 82 -23.13 7.19 0.09
N ASP A 83 -24.04 6.37 0.61
CA ASP A 83 -25.46 6.38 0.23
C ASP A 83 -26.15 7.69 0.64
N SER A 84 -25.80 8.24 1.82
CA SER A 84 -26.39 9.48 2.32
C SER A 84 -25.63 10.73 1.88
N HIS A 85 -24.31 10.63 1.76
CA HIS A 85 -23.40 11.73 1.45
C HIS A 85 -22.30 11.30 0.47
N PRO A 86 -22.61 11.13 -0.83
CA PRO A 86 -21.66 10.57 -1.81
C PRO A 86 -20.33 11.33 -1.90
N THR A 87 -20.38 12.67 -1.87
CA THR A 87 -19.18 13.51 -1.94
C THR A 87 -18.29 13.33 -0.68
N ALA A 88 -18.89 13.29 0.50
CA ALA A 88 -18.15 13.09 1.74
C ALA A 88 -17.56 11.68 1.79
N GLY A 89 -18.30 10.66 1.36
CA GLY A 89 -17.84 9.28 1.22
C GLY A 89 -16.62 9.19 0.31
N LEU A 90 -16.70 9.79 -0.88
CA LEU A 90 -15.58 9.86 -1.82
C LEU A 90 -14.33 10.50 -1.22
N ILE A 91 -14.48 11.65 -0.56
CA ILE A 91 -13.35 12.36 0.06
C ILE A 91 -12.68 11.48 1.12
N ILE A 92 -13.47 10.83 1.98
CA ILE A 92 -12.95 9.98 3.06
C ILE A 92 -12.23 8.74 2.50
N VAL A 93 -12.78 8.10 1.47
CA VAL A 93 -12.12 6.99 0.79
C VAL A 93 -10.80 7.46 0.17
N CYS A 94 -10.80 8.58 -0.57
CA CYS A 94 -9.59 9.14 -1.15
C CYS A 94 -8.52 9.48 -0.11
N LEU A 95 -8.92 10.03 1.05
CA LEU A 95 -7.98 10.29 2.15
C LEU A 95 -7.39 8.99 2.72
N GLY A 96 -8.18 7.93 2.83
CA GLY A 96 -7.71 6.59 3.21
C GLY A 96 -6.68 6.04 2.23
N PHE A 97 -6.97 6.10 0.92
CA PHE A 97 -6.01 5.73 -0.13
C PHE A 97 -4.77 6.60 -0.12
N GLY A 98 -4.91 7.90 0.11
CA GLY A 98 -3.78 8.82 0.28
C GLY A 98 -2.89 8.44 1.46
N ALA A 99 -3.48 8.11 2.61
CA ALA A 99 -2.73 7.65 3.78
C ALA A 99 -1.98 6.34 3.50
N ALA A 100 -2.60 5.40 2.78
CA ALA A 100 -1.95 4.18 2.33
C ALA A 100 -0.77 4.47 1.39
N GLY A 101 -0.96 5.30 0.37
CA GLY A 101 0.09 5.70 -0.55
C GLY A 101 1.25 6.37 0.16
N PHE A 102 0.96 7.29 1.08
CA PHE A 102 1.98 7.98 1.88
C PHE A 102 2.79 7.00 2.74
N GLY A 103 2.14 6.07 3.42
CA GLY A 103 2.82 5.05 4.22
C GLY A 103 3.67 4.11 3.39
N MET A 104 3.28 3.85 2.11
CA MET A 104 3.95 2.90 1.22
C MET A 104 5.23 3.45 0.58
N GLY A 105 5.33 4.77 0.38
CA GLY A 105 6.44 5.38 -0.34
C GLY A 105 7.82 4.86 0.06
N PRO A 106 8.14 4.78 1.36
CA PRO A 106 9.43 4.30 1.86
C PRO A 106 9.65 2.77 1.77
N PHE A 107 8.63 1.95 1.51
CA PHE A 107 8.75 0.49 1.59
C PHE A 107 9.72 -0.07 0.56
N PHE A 108 9.55 0.31 -0.71
CA PHE A 108 10.36 -0.21 -1.79
C PHE A 108 11.86 0.09 -1.64
N PRO A 109 12.28 1.33 -1.33
CA PRO A 109 13.68 1.64 -1.03
C PRO A 109 14.22 0.83 0.16
N ALA A 110 13.46 0.71 1.26
CA ALA A 110 13.88 -0.03 2.44
C ALA A 110 14.07 -1.53 2.15
N PHE A 111 13.17 -2.14 1.38
CA PHE A 111 13.27 -3.56 1.03
C PHE A 111 14.41 -3.85 0.06
N ASN A 112 14.63 -2.98 -0.93
CA ASN A 112 15.74 -3.11 -1.85
C ASN A 112 17.08 -2.98 -1.13
N LEU A 113 17.20 -2.03 -0.21
CA LEU A 113 18.42 -1.87 0.59
C LEU A 113 18.66 -3.09 1.48
N ALA A 114 17.62 -3.61 2.13
CA ALA A 114 17.72 -4.84 2.92
C ALA A 114 18.14 -6.04 2.07
N ALA A 115 17.56 -6.20 0.87
CA ALA A 115 17.90 -7.29 -0.05
C ALA A 115 19.35 -7.20 -0.58
N ALA A 116 19.81 -6.00 -0.88
CA ALA A 116 21.19 -5.76 -1.30
C ALA A 116 22.22 -5.97 -0.18
N SER A 117 21.77 -5.96 1.08
CA SER A 117 22.63 -6.10 2.28
C SER A 117 22.70 -7.52 2.84
N ILE A 118 22.13 -8.52 2.15
CA ILE A 118 22.12 -9.92 2.64
C ILE A 118 23.54 -10.49 2.62
N PRO A 119 24.08 -10.96 3.76
CA PRO A 119 25.43 -11.55 3.82
C PRO A 119 25.56 -12.78 2.93
N GLY A 120 26.69 -12.89 2.21
CA GLY A 120 26.98 -14.05 1.37
C GLY A 120 26.23 -14.11 0.02
N ILE A 121 25.43 -13.09 -0.29
CA ILE A 121 24.72 -13.00 -1.57
C ILE A 121 25.15 -11.70 -2.29
N ALA A 122 25.47 -11.81 -3.57
CA ALA A 122 25.76 -10.60 -4.36
C ALA A 122 24.53 -9.67 -4.37
N PRO A 123 24.70 -8.34 -4.20
CA PRO A 123 23.59 -7.39 -4.17
C PRO A 123 22.63 -7.50 -5.36
N SER A 124 23.18 -7.74 -6.57
CA SER A 124 22.39 -7.95 -7.79
C SER A 124 21.46 -9.17 -7.70
N VAL A 125 21.91 -10.25 -7.07
CA VAL A 125 21.10 -11.47 -6.87
C VAL A 125 20.00 -11.22 -5.84
N GLY A 126 20.30 -10.50 -4.74
CA GLY A 126 19.33 -10.10 -3.76
C GLY A 126 18.21 -9.25 -4.36
N LEU A 127 18.57 -8.24 -5.14
CA LEU A 127 17.63 -7.37 -5.85
C LEU A 127 16.80 -8.13 -6.90
N ALA A 128 17.41 -9.03 -7.67
CA ALA A 128 16.72 -9.85 -8.66
C ALA A 128 15.64 -10.74 -8.01
N ARG A 129 15.93 -11.34 -6.85
CA ARG A 129 14.96 -12.15 -6.10
C ARG A 129 13.78 -11.31 -5.62
N VAL A 130 14.04 -10.13 -5.08
CA VAL A 130 12.96 -9.20 -4.69
C VAL A 130 12.13 -8.79 -5.91
N GLY A 131 12.77 -8.52 -7.05
CA GLY A 131 12.09 -8.18 -8.31
C GLY A 131 11.15 -9.29 -8.80
N LEU A 132 11.60 -10.55 -8.81
CA LEU A 132 10.75 -11.68 -9.19
C LEU A 132 9.54 -11.84 -8.27
N ILE A 133 9.75 -11.74 -6.95
CA ILE A 133 8.68 -11.80 -5.96
C ILE A 133 7.73 -10.60 -6.14
N ALA A 134 8.27 -9.42 -6.47
CA ALA A 134 7.50 -8.22 -6.73
C ALA A 134 6.54 -8.40 -7.93
N ILE A 135 7.05 -8.91 -9.03
CA ILE A 135 6.24 -9.19 -10.23
C ILE A 135 5.12 -10.18 -9.91
N ALA A 136 5.44 -11.30 -9.26
CA ALA A 136 4.44 -12.30 -8.90
C ALA A 136 3.35 -11.73 -7.96
N ALA A 137 3.73 -10.88 -7.01
CA ALA A 137 2.79 -10.25 -6.09
C ALA A 137 1.92 -9.19 -6.79
N TYR A 138 2.50 -8.42 -7.71
CA TYR A 138 1.81 -7.36 -8.44
C TYR A 138 0.72 -7.94 -9.36
N PHE A 139 0.99 -9.02 -10.05
CA PHE A 139 0.00 -9.69 -10.91
C PHE A 139 -0.95 -10.61 -10.13
N GLY A 140 -0.44 -11.35 -9.14
CA GLY A 140 -1.25 -12.27 -8.35
C GLY A 140 -2.19 -11.58 -7.35
N GLY A 141 -1.77 -10.42 -6.82
CA GLY A 141 -2.53 -9.69 -5.82
C GLY A 141 -3.92 -9.26 -6.27
N PRO A 142 -4.06 -8.52 -7.37
CA PRO A 142 -5.37 -8.14 -7.92
C PRO A 142 -6.26 -9.33 -8.23
N THR A 143 -5.69 -10.44 -8.72
CA THR A 143 -6.44 -11.67 -8.98
C THR A 143 -7.03 -12.24 -7.69
N ILE A 144 -6.26 -12.29 -6.59
CA ILE A 144 -6.76 -12.77 -5.29
C ILE A 144 -7.88 -11.85 -4.78
N ILE A 145 -7.71 -10.53 -4.90
CA ILE A 145 -8.75 -9.56 -4.50
C ILE A 145 -10.03 -9.81 -5.31
N GLY A 146 -9.92 -10.01 -6.64
CA GLY A 146 -11.04 -10.32 -7.50
C GLY A 146 -11.77 -11.59 -7.09
N LEU A 147 -11.05 -12.68 -6.82
CA LEU A 147 -11.64 -13.94 -6.35
C LEU A 147 -12.35 -13.77 -5.00
N ILE A 148 -11.81 -12.99 -4.07
CA ILE A 148 -12.49 -12.70 -2.81
C ILE A 148 -13.75 -11.86 -3.07
N ALA A 149 -13.68 -10.87 -3.97
CA ALA A 149 -14.80 -10.01 -4.30
C ALA A 149 -15.95 -10.78 -4.96
N GLU A 150 -15.64 -11.79 -5.78
CA GLU A 150 -16.64 -12.65 -6.44
C GLU A 150 -17.48 -13.46 -5.45
N VAL A 151 -16.85 -13.98 -4.39
CA VAL A 151 -17.55 -14.80 -3.37
C VAL A 151 -18.10 -13.98 -2.20
N THR A 152 -17.75 -12.69 -2.09
CA THR A 152 -18.19 -11.81 -0.99
C THR A 152 -18.73 -10.49 -1.52
N SER A 153 -17.90 -9.46 -1.49
CA SER A 153 -18.11 -8.16 -2.13
C SER A 153 -16.78 -7.41 -2.23
N LEU A 154 -16.70 -6.45 -3.13
CA LEU A 154 -15.47 -5.67 -3.32
C LEU A 154 -15.01 -4.91 -2.07
N PRO A 155 -15.89 -4.26 -1.28
CA PRO A 155 -15.50 -3.65 0.01
C PRO A 155 -14.89 -4.64 0.99
N ILE A 156 -15.43 -5.85 1.10
CA ILE A 156 -14.88 -6.91 1.97
C ILE A 156 -13.53 -7.39 1.43
N ALA A 157 -13.40 -7.54 0.12
CA ALA A 157 -12.15 -7.95 -0.52
C ALA A 157 -10.99 -6.97 -0.23
N PHE A 158 -11.26 -5.68 -0.05
CA PHE A 158 -10.27 -4.70 0.35
C PHE A 158 -9.72 -4.90 1.77
N ALA A 159 -10.40 -5.66 2.63
CA ALA A 159 -9.82 -6.04 3.92
C ALA A 159 -8.52 -6.84 3.75
N PHE A 160 -8.41 -7.65 2.70
CA PHE A 160 -7.22 -8.45 2.43
C PHE A 160 -5.95 -7.59 2.22
N PRO A 161 -5.90 -6.63 1.27
CA PRO A 161 -4.74 -5.76 1.11
C PRO A 161 -4.48 -4.86 2.32
N VAL A 162 -5.52 -4.39 3.03
CA VAL A 162 -5.36 -3.61 4.27
C VAL A 162 -4.67 -4.44 5.35
N LEU A 163 -5.09 -5.70 5.56
CA LEU A 163 -4.44 -6.60 6.52
C LEU A 163 -2.99 -6.90 6.13
N LEU A 164 -2.71 -7.18 4.85
CA LEU A 164 -1.34 -7.37 4.37
C LEU A 164 -0.46 -6.15 4.63
N TYR A 165 -1.03 -4.96 4.47
CA TYR A 165 -0.34 -3.71 4.75
C TYR A 165 0.05 -3.59 6.23
N MET A 166 -0.85 -3.95 7.14
CA MET A 166 -0.54 -4.01 8.57
C MET A 166 0.52 -5.07 8.90
N VAL A 167 0.50 -6.22 8.21
CA VAL A 167 1.51 -7.27 8.35
C VAL A 167 2.91 -6.75 7.99
N VAL A 168 3.03 -5.85 6.99
CA VAL A 168 4.31 -5.19 6.69
C VAL A 168 4.82 -4.41 7.89
N GLY A 169 3.95 -3.67 8.59
CA GLY A 169 4.29 -2.99 9.84
C GLY A 169 4.80 -3.94 10.92
N LEU A 170 4.13 -5.10 11.11
CA LEU A 170 4.53 -6.14 12.07
C LEU A 170 5.89 -6.76 11.71
N GLN A 171 6.14 -6.99 10.42
CA GLN A 171 7.36 -7.63 9.93
C GLN A 171 8.54 -6.65 9.79
N SER A 172 8.34 -5.36 10.00
CA SER A 172 9.38 -4.33 9.84
C SER A 172 10.66 -4.62 10.64
N LYS A 173 10.55 -5.30 11.80
CA LYS A 173 11.68 -5.73 12.62
C LYS A 173 12.69 -6.63 11.91
N TYR A 174 12.28 -7.30 10.83
CA TYR A 174 13.15 -8.16 10.03
C TYR A 174 13.91 -7.39 8.94
N ILE A 175 13.61 -6.11 8.73
CA ILE A 175 14.33 -5.23 7.80
C ILE A 175 15.62 -4.79 8.48
N ARG A 176 16.63 -5.67 8.48
CA ARG A 176 17.95 -5.37 9.03
C ARG A 176 18.82 -4.82 7.90
N VAL A 177 18.96 -3.52 7.84
CA VAL A 177 20.00 -2.89 7.03
C VAL A 177 21.28 -2.89 7.84
N ARG A 178 22.29 -3.63 7.39
CA ARG A 178 23.61 -3.59 8.00
C ARG A 178 24.23 -2.25 7.68
N SER A 179 24.48 -1.42 8.69
CA SER A 179 25.27 -0.21 8.52
C SER A 179 26.63 -0.60 7.94
N ILE A 180 26.90 -0.22 6.70
CA ILE A 180 28.23 -0.28 6.14
C ILE A 180 28.98 0.85 6.86
N LYS A 181 29.67 0.51 7.95
CA LYS A 181 30.68 1.42 8.50
C LYS A 181 31.74 1.56 7.42
N GLN A 182 31.80 2.74 6.81
CA GLN A 182 32.94 3.22 6.05
C GLN A 182 34.15 3.36 6.96
#